data_55a828d42692b8354b69bde354e66372
#
_entry.id   55a828d42692b8354b69bde354e66372
#
_cell.length_a   1.000
_cell.length_b   1.000
_cell.length_c   1.000
_cell.angle_alpha   90.00
_cell.angle_beta   90.00
_cell.angle_gamma   90.00
#
_symmetry.space_group_name_H-M   'P 1'
#
loop_
_entity.id
_entity.type
_entity.pdbx_description
1 polymer ?
#
loop_
_entity_poly.entity_id
_entity_poly.type
_entity_poly.pdbx_seq_one_letter_code
_entity_poly.pdbx_strand_id
1 'polypeptide(L)'
;MSIPQSGGGLIERHEQLAEYLASGCKPKSDWRIGTEHEKFGYLEDSLGPLPYDGPRSIKAMLEGLQKRFGWDPVFEGDNIIGLTKGGANVSLEPGGQLEL
;
A
#
# COMPACT_ATOMS: atom_id res chain seq x y z
N MET A 1 -2.61 5.22 -4.18
CA MET A 1 -2.37 3.79 -3.85
C MET A 1 -1.67 3.13 -5.01
N SER A 2 -0.46 2.64 -4.81
CA SER A 2 0.40 2.08 -5.88
C SER A 2 0.57 0.57 -5.81
N ILE A 3 -0.20 -0.13 -4.98
CA ILE A 3 -0.16 -1.60 -4.98
C ILE A 3 -0.84 -2.12 -6.25
N PRO A 4 -0.09 -2.87 -7.11
CA PRO A 4 -0.65 -3.43 -8.33
C PRO A 4 -1.86 -4.30 -8.05
N GLN A 5 -2.96 -4.03 -8.73
CA GLN A 5 -4.15 -4.87 -8.69
C GLN A 5 -4.08 -5.88 -9.83
N SER A 6 -4.22 -7.15 -9.52
CA SER A 6 -4.31 -8.23 -10.51
C SER A 6 -5.70 -8.83 -10.49
N GLY A 7 -6.19 -9.18 -11.67
CA GLY A 7 -7.47 -9.86 -11.82
C GLY A 7 -8.65 -8.89 -11.94
N GLY A 8 -9.16 -8.80 -13.09
CA GLY A 8 -10.45 -8.20 -13.43
C GLY A 8 -10.96 -8.95 -14.64
N GLY A 9 -12.28 -9.20 -14.70
CA GLY A 9 -12.92 -9.72 -15.90
C GLY A 9 -12.90 -8.68 -17.03
N LEU A 10 -13.10 -9.15 -18.25
CA LEU A 10 -13.32 -8.25 -19.38
C LEU A 10 -14.59 -7.42 -19.15
N ILE A 11 -14.50 -6.14 -19.48
CA ILE A 11 -15.69 -5.28 -19.55
C ILE A 11 -16.35 -5.53 -20.90
N GLU A 12 -17.49 -6.17 -20.88
CA GLU A 12 -18.26 -6.57 -22.07
C GLU A 12 -19.44 -5.65 -22.33
N ARG A 13 -19.92 -4.95 -21.29
CA ARG A 13 -21.09 -4.05 -21.37
C ARG A 13 -20.79 -2.76 -20.61
N HIS A 14 -21.29 -1.66 -21.15
CA HIS A 14 -21.11 -0.33 -20.56
C HIS A 14 -21.68 -0.22 -19.14
N GLU A 15 -22.78 -0.91 -18.87
CA GLU A 15 -23.45 -0.92 -17.58
C GLU A 15 -22.58 -1.49 -16.46
N GLN A 16 -21.66 -2.41 -16.77
CA GLN A 16 -20.74 -3.00 -15.80
C GLN A 16 -19.86 -1.95 -15.09
N LEU A 17 -19.55 -0.85 -15.77
CA LEU A 17 -18.79 0.26 -15.17
C LEU A 17 -19.60 0.94 -14.06
N ALA A 18 -20.87 1.23 -14.33
CA ALA A 18 -21.77 1.83 -13.36
C ALA A 18 -22.09 0.86 -12.20
N GLU A 19 -22.33 -0.40 -12.52
CA GLU A 19 -22.55 -1.46 -11.53
C GLU A 19 -21.36 -1.64 -10.59
N TYR A 20 -20.15 -1.59 -11.13
CA TYR A 20 -18.92 -1.67 -10.32
C TYR A 20 -18.81 -0.50 -9.34
N LEU A 21 -19.02 0.73 -9.77
CA LEU A 21 -19.03 1.89 -8.89
C LEU A 21 -20.13 1.81 -7.84
N ALA A 22 -21.33 1.41 -8.26
CA ALA A 22 -22.48 1.26 -7.37
C ALA A 22 -22.27 0.16 -6.31
N SER A 23 -21.50 -0.89 -6.62
CA SER A 23 -21.17 -1.95 -5.67
C SER A 23 -20.37 -1.47 -4.46
N GLY A 24 -19.69 -0.35 -4.57
CA GLY A 24 -18.99 0.30 -3.47
C GLY A 24 -19.89 1.08 -2.50
N CYS A 25 -21.16 1.30 -2.87
CA CYS A 25 -22.11 2.00 -2.01
C CYS A 25 -22.47 1.16 -0.79
N LYS A 26 -22.42 1.80 0.39
CA LYS A 26 -22.73 1.18 1.68
C LYS A 26 -23.88 1.92 2.36
N PRO A 27 -24.72 1.23 3.15
CA PRO A 27 -25.68 1.89 4.02
C PRO A 27 -24.95 2.86 4.98
N LYS A 28 -25.61 3.93 5.37
CA LYS A 28 -25.02 4.98 6.24
C LYS A 28 -24.50 4.42 7.57
N SER A 29 -25.13 3.37 8.09
CA SER A 29 -24.68 2.66 9.29
C SER A 29 -23.28 2.05 9.18
N ASP A 30 -22.85 1.75 7.95
CA ASP A 30 -21.58 1.08 7.66
C ASP A 30 -20.48 2.04 7.19
N TRP A 31 -20.81 3.33 7.16
CA TRP A 31 -19.83 4.33 6.79
C TRP A 31 -18.69 4.39 7.82
N ARG A 32 -17.49 4.51 7.31
CA ARG A 32 -16.26 4.71 8.10
C ARG A 32 -15.47 5.85 7.45
N ILE A 33 -14.71 6.54 8.28
CA ILE A 33 -13.71 7.49 7.79
C ILE A 33 -12.50 6.68 7.38
N GLY A 34 -12.05 6.83 6.12
CA GLY A 34 -10.76 6.35 5.68
C GLY A 34 -9.69 7.29 6.23
N THR A 35 -8.66 6.73 6.83
CA THR A 35 -7.50 7.48 7.29
C THR A 35 -6.30 7.06 6.47
N GLU A 36 -5.61 8.01 5.89
CA GLU A 36 -4.36 7.80 5.17
C GLU A 36 -3.24 8.55 5.89
N HIS A 37 -2.12 7.88 6.08
CA HIS A 37 -0.92 8.45 6.69
C HIS A 37 0.22 8.39 5.70
N GLU A 38 0.70 9.55 5.30
CA GLU A 38 1.85 9.69 4.41
C GLU A 38 3.09 10.08 5.20
N LYS A 39 4.17 9.33 5.03
CA LYS A 39 5.40 9.53 5.79
C LYS A 39 6.64 9.34 4.93
N PHE A 40 7.63 10.19 5.16
CA PHE A 40 8.97 10.03 4.60
C PHE A 40 9.93 9.55 5.69
N GLY A 41 10.67 8.47 5.40
CA GLY A 41 11.78 8.04 6.24
C GLY A 41 13.04 8.88 5.98
N TYR A 42 13.80 9.16 7.05
CA TYR A 42 15.10 9.82 6.95
C TYR A 42 16.09 9.20 7.92
N LEU A 43 17.37 9.37 7.63
CA LEU A 43 18.46 8.96 8.52
C LEU A 43 18.69 10.05 9.58
N GLU A 44 18.62 9.71 10.86
CA GLU A 44 18.77 10.67 11.97
C GLU A 44 20.13 11.38 11.99
N ASP A 45 21.20 10.66 11.61
CA ASP A 45 22.57 11.15 11.66
C ASP A 45 22.90 12.16 10.56
N SER A 46 22.29 12.04 9.40
CA SER A 46 22.55 12.89 8.23
C SER A 46 21.39 13.78 7.82
N LEU A 47 20.18 13.49 8.32
CA LEU A 47 18.90 14.04 7.85
C LEU A 47 18.67 13.81 6.35
N GLY A 48 19.42 12.88 5.76
CA GLY A 48 19.25 12.46 4.38
C GLY A 48 18.07 11.50 4.19
N PRO A 49 17.57 11.33 2.94
CA PRO A 49 16.49 10.43 2.66
C PRO A 49 16.86 8.98 2.99
N LEU A 50 15.88 8.21 3.44
CA LEU A 50 16.08 6.79 3.70
C LEU A 50 16.31 6.05 2.37
N PRO A 51 17.44 5.32 2.20
CA PRO A 51 17.68 4.56 0.99
C PRO A 51 16.72 3.37 0.89
N TYR A 52 16.56 2.82 -0.32
CA TYR A 52 15.74 1.62 -0.49
C TYR A 52 16.42 0.37 0.09
N ASP A 53 17.72 0.16 -0.19
CA ASP A 53 18.50 -1.00 0.27
C ASP A 53 19.46 -0.66 1.43
N GLY A 54 19.87 -1.70 2.15
CA GLY A 54 20.84 -1.63 3.23
C GLY A 54 20.23 -1.90 4.60
N PRO A 55 21.04 -1.85 5.68
CA PRO A 55 20.59 -2.22 7.02
C PRO A 55 19.63 -1.18 7.64
N ARG A 56 19.68 0.07 7.21
CA ARG A 56 18.77 1.16 7.58
C ARG A 56 18.10 1.67 6.31
N SER A 57 17.02 1.04 5.90
CA SER A 57 16.42 1.24 4.57
C SER A 57 14.92 1.03 4.60
N ILE A 58 14.25 1.45 3.53
CA ILE A 58 12.82 1.21 3.29
C ILE A 58 12.55 -0.30 3.28
N LYS A 59 13.37 -1.08 2.55
CA LYS A 59 13.27 -2.54 2.50
C LYS A 59 13.36 -3.17 3.88
N ALA A 60 14.39 -2.82 4.65
CA ALA A 60 14.58 -3.35 6.01
C ALA A 60 13.40 -2.99 6.94
N MET A 61 12.80 -1.83 6.76
CA MET A 61 11.62 -1.41 7.51
C MET A 61 10.38 -2.23 7.12
N LEU A 62 10.11 -2.42 5.83
CA LEU A 62 8.98 -3.24 5.36
C LEU A 62 9.15 -4.70 5.82
N GLU A 63 10.34 -5.29 5.68
CA GLU A 63 10.64 -6.62 6.18
C GLU A 63 10.49 -6.72 7.71
N GLY A 64 10.87 -5.67 8.43
CA GLY A 64 10.69 -5.57 9.87
C GLY A 64 9.21 -5.54 10.30
N LEU A 65 8.38 -4.78 9.58
CA LEU A 65 6.92 -4.74 9.79
C LEU A 65 6.28 -6.09 9.48
N GLN A 66 6.68 -6.73 8.36
CA GLN A 66 6.25 -8.07 8.01
C GLN A 66 6.53 -9.05 9.14
N LYS A 67 7.78 -9.12 9.57
CA LYS A 67 8.24 -10.09 10.59
C LYS A 67 7.60 -9.84 11.95
N ARG A 68 7.45 -8.58 12.36
CA ARG A 68 6.96 -8.22 13.69
C ARG A 68 5.45 -8.32 13.82
N PHE A 69 4.72 -7.97 12.79
CA PHE A 69 3.26 -7.83 12.84
C PHE A 69 2.49 -8.79 11.94
N GLY A 70 3.19 -9.65 11.18
CA GLY A 70 2.57 -10.64 10.32
C GLY A 70 1.79 -10.03 9.16
N TRP A 71 2.40 -9.07 8.47
CA TRP A 71 1.87 -8.51 7.23
C TRP A 71 2.29 -9.37 6.03
N ASP A 72 1.47 -9.41 5.00
CA ASP A 72 1.77 -10.09 3.75
C ASP A 72 2.52 -9.14 2.81
N PRO A 73 3.70 -9.52 2.30
CA PRO A 73 4.50 -8.66 1.46
C PRO A 73 3.96 -8.58 0.03
N VAL A 74 4.09 -7.39 -0.56
CA VAL A 74 3.82 -7.13 -1.97
C VAL A 74 5.13 -6.85 -2.68
N PHE A 75 5.39 -7.53 -3.79
CA PHE A 75 6.63 -7.43 -4.55
C PHE A 75 6.40 -6.90 -5.96
N GLU A 76 7.38 -6.18 -6.46
CA GLU A 76 7.60 -5.89 -7.86
C GLU A 76 8.95 -6.48 -8.26
N GLY A 77 8.94 -7.57 -9.05
CA GLY A 77 10.13 -8.39 -9.23
C GLY A 77 10.64 -8.92 -7.89
N ASP A 78 11.89 -8.64 -7.57
CA ASP A 78 12.52 -9.03 -6.29
C ASP A 78 12.44 -7.95 -5.21
N ASN A 79 11.78 -6.83 -5.50
CA ASN A 79 11.70 -5.70 -4.59
C ASN A 79 10.38 -5.70 -3.82
N ILE A 80 10.46 -5.65 -2.48
CA ILE A 80 9.31 -5.43 -1.64
C ILE A 80 8.86 -3.96 -1.76
N ILE A 81 7.64 -3.74 -2.21
CA ILE A 81 7.08 -2.40 -2.47
C ILE A 81 5.89 -2.07 -1.57
N GLY A 82 5.49 -3.00 -0.74
CA GLY A 82 4.36 -2.77 0.16
C GLY A 82 4.04 -3.98 1.00
N LEU A 83 3.03 -3.80 1.83
CA LEU A 83 2.51 -4.81 2.73
C LEU A 83 0.99 -4.74 2.75
N THR A 84 0.32 -5.87 2.94
CA THR A 84 -1.14 -5.93 3.11
C THR A 84 -1.50 -6.73 4.35
N LYS A 85 -2.61 -6.35 4.99
CA LYS A 85 -3.17 -7.12 6.11
C LYS A 85 -4.63 -6.74 6.36
N GLY A 86 -5.54 -7.70 6.20
CA GLY A 86 -6.95 -7.51 6.58
C GLY A 86 -7.65 -6.33 5.91
N GLY A 87 -7.31 -6.01 4.67
CA GLY A 87 -7.85 -4.87 3.92
C GLY A 87 -7.09 -3.54 4.12
N ALA A 88 -6.16 -3.47 5.07
CA ALA A 88 -5.21 -2.38 5.19
C ALA A 88 -3.95 -2.65 4.35
N ASN A 89 -3.24 -1.60 4.00
CA ASN A 89 -1.99 -1.71 3.26
C ASN A 89 -0.98 -0.65 3.70
N VAL A 90 0.28 -0.95 3.46
CA VAL A 90 1.38 0.02 3.49
C VAL A 90 1.99 -0.02 2.10
N SER A 91 1.96 1.06 1.36
CA SER A 91 2.54 1.14 0.03
C SER A 91 3.73 2.08 -0.04
N LEU A 92 4.71 1.70 -0.85
CA LEU A 92 5.84 2.56 -1.19
C LEU A 92 5.44 3.38 -2.41
N GLU A 93 5.46 4.68 -2.24
CA GLU A 93 5.11 5.66 -3.25
C GLU A 93 6.36 6.32 -3.85
N PRO A 94 6.25 7.05 -4.98
CA PRO A 94 7.37 7.75 -5.57
C PRO A 94 8.07 8.68 -4.57
N GLY A 95 9.42 8.72 -4.66
CA GLY A 95 10.23 9.53 -3.74
C GLY A 95 10.50 8.90 -2.38
N GLY A 96 10.10 7.65 -2.18
CA GLY A 96 10.32 6.93 -0.91
C GLY A 96 9.29 7.28 0.17
N GLN A 97 8.15 7.83 -0.20
CA GLN A 97 7.02 8.04 0.68
C GLN A 97 6.37 6.69 1.01
N LEU A 98 5.91 6.55 2.22
CA LEU A 98 5.12 5.42 2.69
C LEU A 98 3.72 5.89 3.02
N GLU A 99 2.75 5.27 2.41
CA GLU A 99 1.32 5.50 2.62
C GLU A 99 0.72 4.32 3.41
N LEU A 100 0.03 4.62 4.49
CA LEU A 100 -0.68 3.66 5.33
C LEU A 100 -2.16 4.01 5.36
#